data_6e45d53471dca788eafd5f40aca77490
#
_entry.id   6e45d53471dca788eafd5f40aca77490
#
_cell.length_a   1.000
_cell.length_b   1.000
_cell.length_c   1.000
_cell.angle_alpha   90.00
_cell.angle_beta   90.00
_cell.angle_gamma   90.00
#
_symmetry.space_group_name_H-M   'P 1'
#
loop_
_entity.id
_entity.type
_entity.pdbx_description
1 polymer ?
#
loop_
_entity_poly.entity_id
_entity_poly.type
_entity_poly.pdbx_seq_one_letter_code
_entity_poly.pdbx_strand_id
1 'polypeptide(L)'
;MFIPEDPKKYLALFNEACTYYKHKAPGYLMMTTSILLKILALIREEDYRTTQEKSKLNKIIYAIDYIQENISNPALSVEGIASHVGNSGTHLRSLFLKEVGISPNKYIKNLRIGEACKLFITSNYTVSEVAVRCVFCDTSYFCKEFNKIMGCTPHVYKRNRNG
;
A
#
# COMPACT_ATOMS: atom_id res chain seq x y z
N MET A 1 6.08 22.73 -2.62
CA MET A 1 7.17 23.13 -3.55
C MET A 1 7.19 22.10 -4.66
N PHE A 2 6.97 22.49 -5.92
CA PHE A 2 7.05 21.59 -7.08
C PHE A 2 8.54 21.36 -7.42
N ILE A 3 8.96 20.10 -7.48
CA ILE A 3 10.29 19.68 -7.92
C ILE A 3 10.05 18.78 -9.14
N PRO A 4 10.47 19.19 -10.34
CA PRO A 4 10.24 18.39 -11.55
C PRO A 4 11.03 17.07 -11.53
N GLU A 5 10.45 16.01 -12.09
CA GLU A 5 11.10 14.69 -12.23
C GLU A 5 12.34 14.77 -13.14
N ASP A 6 12.26 15.55 -14.21
CA ASP A 6 13.38 15.79 -15.14
C ASP A 6 13.61 17.30 -15.36
N PRO A 7 14.43 17.94 -14.51
CA PRO A 7 14.76 19.36 -14.64
C PRO A 7 15.41 19.73 -15.98
N LYS A 8 16.14 18.81 -16.62
CA LYS A 8 16.84 19.08 -17.90
C LYS A 8 15.85 19.28 -19.03
N LYS A 9 14.75 18.54 -19.04
CA LYS A 9 13.67 18.68 -20.02
C LYS A 9 13.05 20.08 -19.98
N TYR A 10 12.77 20.58 -18.78
CA TYR A 10 12.20 21.92 -18.59
C TYR A 10 13.19 23.02 -19.00
N LEU A 11 14.46 22.85 -18.63
CA LEU A 11 15.51 23.79 -19.00
C LEU A 11 15.69 23.86 -20.53
N ALA A 12 15.64 22.73 -21.24
CA ALA A 12 15.72 22.69 -22.70
C ALA A 12 14.57 23.45 -23.35
N LEU A 13 13.33 23.21 -22.92
CA LEU A 13 12.15 23.92 -23.43
C LEU A 13 12.24 25.43 -23.13
N PHE A 14 12.68 25.81 -21.96
CA PHE A 14 12.84 27.21 -21.61
C PHE A 14 13.88 27.90 -22.47
N ASN A 15 15.02 27.28 -22.72
CA ASN A 15 16.06 27.79 -23.60
C ASN A 15 15.57 27.93 -25.05
N GLU A 16 14.78 26.99 -25.53
CA GLU A 16 14.13 27.04 -26.84
C GLU A 16 13.20 28.27 -26.94
N ALA A 17 12.34 28.48 -25.94
CA ALA A 17 11.46 29.66 -25.88
C ALA A 17 12.26 30.96 -25.88
N CYS A 18 13.35 31.03 -25.09
CA CYS A 18 14.25 32.19 -25.07
C CYS A 18 14.91 32.46 -26.43
N THR A 19 15.24 31.41 -27.17
CA THR A 19 15.83 31.53 -28.50
C THR A 19 14.86 32.17 -29.50
N TYR A 20 13.61 31.70 -29.56
CA TYR A 20 12.58 32.32 -30.39
C TYR A 20 12.33 33.78 -30.02
N TYR A 21 12.25 34.08 -28.72
CA TYR A 21 12.00 35.44 -28.24
C TYR A 21 13.15 36.39 -28.59
N LYS A 22 14.39 35.94 -28.53
CA LYS A 22 15.58 36.74 -28.88
C LYS A 22 15.68 37.06 -30.38
N HIS A 23 15.40 36.06 -31.24
CA HIS A 23 15.53 36.22 -32.68
C HIS A 23 14.44 37.05 -33.34
N LYS A 24 13.26 37.17 -32.72
CA LYS A 24 12.13 38.00 -33.18
C LYS A 24 11.70 37.75 -34.64
N ALA A 25 11.93 36.51 -35.14
CA ALA A 25 11.47 36.13 -36.49
C ALA A 25 9.91 36.16 -36.57
N PRO A 26 9.32 36.28 -37.77
CA PRO A 26 7.85 36.24 -37.91
C PRO A 26 7.25 35.04 -37.13
N GLY A 27 6.22 35.29 -36.30
CA GLY A 27 5.60 34.27 -35.46
C GLY A 27 6.29 33.93 -34.14
N TYR A 28 7.37 34.60 -33.77
CA TYR A 28 8.12 34.31 -32.55
C TYR A 28 7.28 34.32 -31.27
N LEU A 29 6.29 35.22 -31.15
CA LEU A 29 5.39 35.26 -30.00
C LEU A 29 4.54 33.99 -29.91
N MET A 30 4.03 33.53 -31.04
CA MET A 30 3.22 32.29 -31.08
C MET A 30 4.07 31.08 -30.68
N MET A 31 5.28 30.97 -31.20
CA MET A 31 6.23 29.90 -30.85
C MET A 31 6.60 29.95 -29.37
N THR A 32 6.98 31.09 -28.86
CA THR A 32 7.33 31.28 -27.43
C THR A 32 6.14 30.91 -26.54
N THR A 33 4.93 31.42 -26.86
CA THR A 33 3.73 31.13 -26.08
C THR A 33 3.37 29.65 -26.10
N SER A 34 3.48 28.98 -27.27
CA SER A 34 3.18 27.55 -27.37
C SER A 34 4.13 26.70 -26.50
N ILE A 35 5.42 27.05 -26.44
CA ILE A 35 6.39 26.35 -25.60
C ILE A 35 6.10 26.58 -24.12
N LEU A 36 5.75 27.80 -23.72
CA LEU A 36 5.36 28.09 -22.33
C LEU A 36 4.10 27.34 -21.91
N LEU A 37 3.09 27.27 -22.78
CA LEU A 37 1.90 26.45 -22.53
C LEU A 37 2.23 24.96 -22.40
N LYS A 38 3.16 24.44 -23.23
CA LYS A 38 3.66 23.08 -23.13
C LYS A 38 4.34 22.81 -21.77
N ILE A 39 5.16 23.75 -21.28
CA ILE A 39 5.77 23.66 -19.95
C ILE A 39 4.70 23.58 -18.87
N LEU A 40 3.70 24.46 -18.91
CA LEU A 40 2.59 24.47 -17.95
C LEU A 40 1.81 23.16 -17.98
N ALA A 41 1.53 22.61 -19.15
CA ALA A 41 0.85 21.33 -19.30
C ALA A 41 1.64 20.18 -18.67
N LEU A 42 2.95 20.13 -18.88
CA LEU A 42 3.83 19.12 -18.29
C LEU A 42 3.87 19.23 -16.75
N ILE A 43 3.97 20.42 -16.21
CA ILE A 43 3.92 20.66 -14.75
C ILE A 43 2.60 20.14 -14.17
N ARG A 44 1.46 20.45 -14.82
CA ARG A 44 0.15 19.97 -14.35
C ARG A 44 0.03 18.45 -14.43
N GLU A 45 0.58 17.83 -15.44
CA GLU A 45 0.57 16.37 -15.60
C GLU A 45 1.40 15.67 -14.50
N GLU A 46 2.59 16.18 -14.19
CA GLU A 46 3.42 15.65 -13.11
C GLU A 46 2.77 15.85 -11.73
N ASP A 47 2.21 17.02 -11.46
CA ASP A 47 1.50 17.31 -10.21
C ASP A 47 0.28 16.39 -10.03
N TYR A 48 -0.49 16.17 -11.09
CA TYR A 48 -1.62 15.25 -11.07
C TYR A 48 -1.19 13.81 -10.77
N ARG A 49 -0.12 13.30 -11.42
CA ARG A 49 0.42 11.97 -11.15
C ARG A 49 0.88 11.82 -9.70
N THR A 50 1.65 12.76 -9.20
CA THR A 50 2.15 12.77 -7.82
C THR A 50 1.01 12.80 -6.81
N THR A 51 -0.05 13.57 -7.05
CA THR A 51 -1.23 13.64 -6.19
C THR A 51 -2.00 12.33 -6.18
N GLN A 52 -2.13 11.66 -7.34
CA GLN A 52 -2.79 10.36 -7.44
C GLN A 52 -2.01 9.26 -6.69
N GLU A 53 -0.68 9.26 -6.79
CA GLU A 53 0.16 8.29 -6.07
C GLU A 53 0.09 8.49 -4.56
N LYS A 54 0.17 9.73 -4.08
CA LYS A 54 -0.03 10.06 -2.66
C LYS A 54 -1.42 9.63 -2.16
N SER A 55 -2.46 9.86 -2.94
CA SER A 55 -3.82 9.42 -2.60
C SER A 55 -3.93 7.89 -2.48
N LYS A 56 -3.30 7.13 -3.38
CA LYS A 56 -3.26 5.65 -3.31
C LYS A 56 -2.49 5.18 -2.09
N LEU A 57 -1.33 5.78 -1.80
CA LEU A 57 -0.52 5.44 -0.63
C LEU A 57 -1.28 5.71 0.67
N ASN A 58 -1.96 6.85 0.78
CA ASN A 58 -2.80 7.15 1.94
C ASN A 58 -3.91 6.12 2.14
N LYS A 59 -4.58 5.68 1.06
CA LYS A 59 -5.60 4.63 1.16
C LYS A 59 -5.06 3.30 1.66
N ILE A 60 -3.84 2.92 1.31
CA ILE A 60 -3.19 1.72 1.83
C ILE A 60 -2.89 1.87 3.33
N ILE A 61 -2.37 3.01 3.76
CA ILE A 61 -2.10 3.28 5.17
C ILE A 61 -3.39 3.14 5.97
N TYR A 62 -4.46 3.83 5.57
CA TYR A 62 -5.77 3.73 6.25
C TYR A 62 -6.34 2.30 6.24
N ALA A 63 -6.13 1.53 5.17
CA ALA A 63 -6.56 0.13 5.13
C ALA A 63 -5.77 -0.74 6.12
N ILE A 64 -4.46 -0.52 6.27
CA ILE A 64 -3.61 -1.22 7.21
C ILE A 64 -4.01 -0.89 8.66
N ASP A 65 -4.21 0.39 8.96
CA ASP A 65 -4.64 0.85 10.29
C ASP A 65 -5.99 0.21 10.66
N TYR A 66 -6.96 0.27 9.75
CA TYR A 66 -8.27 -0.37 9.95
C TYR A 66 -8.17 -1.88 10.18
N ILE A 67 -7.28 -2.58 9.46
CA ILE A 67 -7.04 -4.02 9.67
C ILE A 67 -6.47 -4.26 11.08
N GLN A 68 -5.51 -3.47 11.52
CA GLN A 68 -4.87 -3.63 12.82
C GLN A 68 -5.86 -3.41 13.97
N GLU A 69 -6.67 -2.37 13.89
CA GLU A 69 -7.72 -2.06 14.86
C GLU A 69 -8.80 -3.14 14.94
N ASN A 70 -9.09 -3.81 13.81
CA ASN A 70 -10.17 -4.79 13.68
C ASN A 70 -9.68 -6.24 13.55
N ILE A 71 -8.41 -6.54 13.86
CA ILE A 71 -7.81 -7.86 13.61
C ILE A 71 -8.52 -8.99 14.37
N SER A 72 -9.07 -8.69 15.55
CA SER A 72 -9.81 -9.63 16.39
C SER A 72 -11.29 -9.77 16.01
N ASN A 73 -11.77 -8.99 15.05
CA ASN A 73 -13.15 -9.03 14.60
C ASN A 73 -13.34 -10.19 13.59
N PRO A 74 -14.25 -11.16 13.87
CA PRO A 74 -14.55 -12.25 12.92
C PRO A 74 -15.19 -11.77 11.60
N ALA A 75 -15.87 -10.62 11.63
CA ALA A 75 -16.53 -10.04 10.47
C ALA A 75 -15.57 -9.21 9.56
N LEU A 76 -14.28 -9.10 9.93
CA LEU A 76 -13.30 -8.38 9.12
C LEU A 76 -13.17 -9.04 7.73
N SER A 77 -13.55 -8.30 6.70
CA SER A 77 -13.55 -8.76 5.31
C SER A 77 -12.87 -7.76 4.39
N VAL A 78 -12.36 -8.22 3.25
CA VAL A 78 -11.73 -7.35 2.25
C VAL A 78 -12.73 -6.32 1.72
N GLU A 79 -13.98 -6.69 1.59
CA GLU A 79 -15.06 -5.80 1.16
C GLU A 79 -15.34 -4.71 2.19
N GLY A 80 -15.35 -5.04 3.49
CA GLY A 80 -15.48 -4.08 4.58
C GLY A 80 -14.32 -3.10 4.65
N ILE A 81 -13.09 -3.59 4.51
CA ILE A 81 -11.89 -2.74 4.45
C ILE A 81 -11.96 -1.80 3.24
N ALA A 82 -12.31 -2.33 2.07
CA ALA A 82 -12.41 -1.56 0.84
C ALA A 82 -13.45 -0.44 0.97
N SER A 83 -14.63 -0.74 1.53
CA SER A 83 -15.67 0.27 1.80
C SER A 83 -15.17 1.36 2.74
N HIS A 84 -14.43 1.00 3.80
CA HIS A 84 -13.88 1.95 4.76
C HIS A 84 -12.93 2.99 4.10
N VAL A 85 -12.12 2.55 3.12
CA VAL A 85 -11.18 3.43 2.41
C VAL A 85 -11.73 3.99 1.09
N GLY A 86 -13.04 3.84 0.83
CA GLY A 86 -13.70 4.36 -0.37
C GLY A 86 -13.22 3.67 -1.66
N ASN A 87 -12.99 2.35 -1.61
CA ASN A 87 -12.56 1.53 -2.74
C ASN A 87 -13.51 0.34 -2.97
N SER A 88 -13.37 -0.31 -4.14
CA SER A 88 -13.93 -1.65 -4.36
C SER A 88 -12.97 -2.73 -3.85
N GLY A 89 -13.48 -3.91 -3.48
CA GLY A 89 -12.65 -5.04 -3.04
C GLY A 89 -11.60 -5.45 -4.09
N THR A 90 -11.96 -5.43 -5.38
CA THR A 90 -11.02 -5.72 -6.48
C THR A 90 -9.88 -4.71 -6.54
N HIS A 91 -10.21 -3.41 -6.45
CA HIS A 91 -9.22 -2.35 -6.47
C HIS A 91 -8.29 -2.42 -5.25
N LEU A 92 -8.84 -2.68 -4.06
CA LEU A 92 -8.04 -2.87 -2.83
C LEU A 92 -7.07 -4.04 -2.95
N ARG A 93 -7.50 -5.19 -3.52
CA ARG A 93 -6.61 -6.35 -3.74
C ARG A 93 -5.44 -6.01 -4.66
N SER A 94 -5.72 -5.31 -5.77
CA SER A 94 -4.69 -4.87 -6.71
C SER A 94 -3.71 -3.89 -6.07
N LEU A 95 -4.22 -2.93 -5.31
CA LEU A 95 -3.43 -1.91 -4.63
C LEU A 95 -2.54 -2.53 -3.54
N PHE A 96 -3.09 -3.46 -2.73
CA PHE A 96 -2.33 -4.22 -1.73
C PHE A 96 -1.20 -5.03 -2.35
N LEU A 97 -1.48 -5.73 -3.47
CA LEU A 97 -0.47 -6.54 -4.14
C LEU A 97 0.67 -5.66 -4.68
N LYS A 98 0.33 -4.49 -5.21
CA LYS A 98 1.31 -3.53 -5.74
C LYS A 98 2.17 -2.89 -4.65
N GLU A 99 1.55 -2.40 -3.57
CA GLU A 99 2.22 -1.57 -2.57
C GLU A 99 2.78 -2.39 -1.38
N VAL A 100 2.11 -3.51 -1.02
CA VAL A 100 2.49 -4.38 0.12
C VAL A 100 3.13 -5.69 -0.33
N GLY A 101 2.98 -6.05 -1.61
CA GLY A 101 3.54 -7.28 -2.20
C GLY A 101 2.74 -8.56 -1.90
N ILE A 102 1.67 -8.48 -1.09
CA ILE A 102 0.82 -9.62 -0.75
C ILE A 102 -0.66 -9.22 -0.75
N SER A 103 -1.56 -10.19 -0.87
CA SER A 103 -3.00 -9.90 -0.82
C SER A 103 -3.46 -9.48 0.59
N PRO A 104 -4.57 -8.70 0.71
CA PRO A 104 -5.13 -8.32 2.01
C PRO A 104 -5.43 -9.52 2.92
N ASN A 105 -6.00 -10.59 2.36
CA ASN A 105 -6.29 -11.82 3.13
C ASN A 105 -5.02 -12.48 3.68
N LYS A 106 -3.93 -12.49 2.90
CA LYS A 106 -2.64 -13.02 3.37
C LYS A 106 -2.06 -12.11 4.45
N TYR A 107 -2.19 -10.79 4.30
CA TYR A 107 -1.76 -9.82 5.30
C TYR A 107 -2.49 -10.01 6.64
N ILE A 108 -3.82 -10.11 6.63
CA ILE A 108 -4.65 -10.39 7.81
C ILE A 108 -4.23 -11.71 8.48
N LYS A 109 -4.04 -12.77 7.70
CA LYS A 109 -3.58 -14.07 8.24
C LYS A 109 -2.21 -13.96 8.92
N ASN A 110 -1.26 -13.28 8.28
CA ASN A 110 0.07 -13.08 8.87
C ASN A 110 0.00 -12.34 10.21
N LEU A 111 -0.83 -11.31 10.31
CA LEU A 111 -1.05 -10.59 11.57
C LEU A 111 -1.66 -11.49 12.65
N ARG A 112 -2.71 -12.26 12.31
CA ARG A 112 -3.35 -13.19 13.25
C ARG A 112 -2.39 -14.28 13.74
N ILE A 113 -1.50 -14.79 12.88
CA ILE A 113 -0.44 -15.71 13.29
C ILE A 113 0.59 -15.03 14.19
N GLY A 114 0.94 -13.77 13.91
CA GLY A 114 1.80 -12.97 14.80
C GLY A 114 1.20 -12.81 16.20
N GLU A 115 -0.11 -12.54 16.30
CA GLU A 115 -0.81 -12.51 17.59
C GLU A 115 -0.82 -13.87 18.28
N ALA A 116 -1.01 -14.97 17.53
CA ALA A 116 -0.90 -16.31 18.10
C ALA A 116 0.50 -16.58 18.71
N CYS A 117 1.56 -16.15 18.05
CA CYS A 117 2.92 -16.24 18.58
C CYS A 117 3.07 -15.48 19.90
N LYS A 118 2.51 -14.28 20.02
CA LYS A 118 2.50 -13.52 21.27
C LYS A 118 1.75 -14.27 22.38
N LEU A 119 0.56 -14.79 22.09
CA LEU A 119 -0.24 -15.54 23.04
C LEU A 119 0.47 -16.81 23.53
N PHE A 120 1.21 -17.53 22.67
CA PHE A 120 2.01 -18.68 23.10
C PHE A 120 3.17 -18.33 24.03
N ILE A 121 3.62 -17.07 24.02
CA ILE A 121 4.69 -16.58 24.90
C ILE A 121 4.12 -16.06 26.23
N THR A 122 2.99 -15.34 26.16
CA THR A 122 2.47 -14.58 27.31
C THR A 122 1.40 -15.32 28.11
N SER A 123 0.94 -16.47 27.62
CA SER A 123 -0.16 -17.22 28.26
C SER A 123 0.05 -18.73 28.20
N ASN A 124 -0.70 -19.45 29.03
CA ASN A 124 -0.72 -20.92 29.05
C ASN A 124 -1.83 -21.52 28.15
N TYR A 125 -2.41 -20.74 27.25
CA TYR A 125 -3.49 -21.23 26.39
C TYR A 125 -3.09 -22.46 25.57
N THR A 126 -4.05 -23.35 25.36
CA THR A 126 -3.93 -24.48 24.44
C THR A 126 -3.89 -23.98 22.98
N VAL A 127 -3.43 -24.83 22.06
CA VAL A 127 -3.41 -24.50 20.61
C VAL A 127 -4.82 -24.15 20.10
N SER A 128 -5.84 -24.88 20.60
CA SER A 128 -7.23 -24.63 20.22
C SER A 128 -7.75 -23.26 20.74
N GLU A 129 -7.45 -22.93 21.98
CA GLU A 129 -7.83 -21.63 22.56
C GLU A 129 -7.16 -20.46 21.82
N VAL A 130 -5.88 -20.60 21.47
CA VAL A 130 -5.16 -19.59 20.68
C VAL A 130 -5.78 -19.46 19.28
N ALA A 131 -6.11 -20.56 18.61
CA ALA A 131 -6.76 -20.53 17.31
C ALA A 131 -8.08 -19.72 17.34
N VAL A 132 -8.93 -19.98 18.33
CA VAL A 132 -10.21 -19.25 18.51
C VAL A 132 -9.95 -17.76 18.78
N ARG A 133 -9.02 -17.42 19.69
CA ARG A 133 -8.69 -16.02 20.03
C ARG A 133 -8.11 -15.24 18.85
N CYS A 134 -7.41 -15.93 17.97
CA CYS A 134 -6.87 -15.37 16.72
C CYS A 134 -7.85 -15.44 15.54
N VAL A 135 -9.14 -15.71 15.83
CA VAL A 135 -10.22 -15.68 14.83
C VAL A 135 -10.03 -16.71 13.71
N PHE A 136 -9.56 -17.89 14.07
CA PHE A 136 -9.58 -19.06 13.20
C PHE A 136 -10.78 -19.95 13.58
N CYS A 137 -11.65 -20.24 12.64
CA CYS A 137 -12.84 -21.06 12.85
C CYS A 137 -12.53 -22.56 13.00
N ASP A 138 -11.35 -23.00 12.57
CA ASP A 138 -10.92 -24.40 12.65
C ASP A 138 -9.44 -24.50 13.09
N THR A 139 -9.20 -25.30 14.13
CA THR A 139 -7.85 -25.51 14.69
C THR A 139 -6.92 -26.23 13.70
N SER A 140 -7.44 -27.14 12.87
CA SER A 140 -6.63 -27.84 11.87
C SER A 140 -6.17 -26.89 10.77
N TYR A 141 -7.04 -25.99 10.34
CA TYR A 141 -6.72 -24.93 9.39
C TYR A 141 -5.69 -23.96 9.99
N PHE A 142 -5.89 -23.55 11.25
CA PHE A 142 -4.92 -22.74 11.98
C PHE A 142 -3.53 -23.37 12.00
N CYS A 143 -3.43 -24.66 12.38
CA CYS A 143 -2.15 -25.38 12.43
C CYS A 143 -1.44 -25.41 11.06
N LYS A 144 -2.19 -25.62 9.98
CA LYS A 144 -1.66 -25.59 8.61
C LYS A 144 -1.10 -24.21 8.23
N GLU A 145 -1.88 -23.16 8.46
CA GLU A 145 -1.46 -21.78 8.14
C GLU A 145 -0.29 -21.33 9.04
N PHE A 146 -0.32 -21.69 10.33
CA PHE A 146 0.78 -21.41 11.26
C PHE A 146 2.08 -22.08 10.78
N ASN A 147 2.05 -23.39 10.46
CA ASN A 147 3.23 -24.09 9.97
C ASN A 147 3.76 -23.50 8.65
N LYS A 148 2.85 -23.10 7.75
CA LYS A 148 3.22 -22.47 6.48
C LYS A 148 3.94 -21.13 6.65
N ILE A 149 3.55 -20.35 7.67
CA ILE A 149 4.10 -19.00 7.92
C ILE A 149 5.34 -19.08 8.82
N MET A 150 5.31 -19.90 9.87
CA MET A 150 6.35 -19.97 10.89
C MET A 150 7.40 -21.06 10.66
N GLY A 151 7.17 -21.96 9.69
CA GLY A 151 8.08 -23.10 9.40
C GLY A 151 8.03 -24.23 10.43
N CYS A 152 7.19 -24.14 11.47
CA CYS A 152 7.01 -25.19 12.48
C CYS A 152 5.56 -25.23 12.97
N THR A 153 5.17 -26.35 13.59
CA THR A 153 3.82 -26.49 14.15
C THR A 153 3.65 -25.64 15.42
N PRO A 154 2.40 -25.22 15.76
CA PRO A 154 2.12 -24.48 16.99
C PRO A 154 2.62 -25.19 18.27
N HIS A 155 2.52 -26.51 18.31
CA HIS A 155 3.02 -27.32 19.45
C HIS A 155 4.54 -27.25 19.60
N VAL A 156 5.28 -27.34 18.50
CA VAL A 156 6.74 -27.20 18.49
C VAL A 156 7.14 -25.79 18.88
N TYR A 157 6.45 -24.77 18.31
CA TYR A 157 6.69 -23.37 18.63
C TYR A 157 6.52 -23.10 20.14
N LYS A 158 5.40 -23.56 20.73
CA LYS A 158 5.10 -23.37 22.14
C LYS A 158 6.16 -24.09 23.03
N ARG A 159 6.53 -25.32 22.71
CA ARG A 159 7.51 -26.09 23.49
C ARG A 159 8.89 -25.42 23.51
N ASN A 160 9.36 -24.92 22.37
CA ASN A 160 10.70 -24.31 22.26
C ASN A 160 10.82 -22.94 22.95
N ARG A 161 9.70 -22.36 23.42
CA ARG A 161 9.69 -21.09 24.13
C ARG A 161 9.52 -21.23 25.63
N ASN A 162 9.07 -22.42 26.11
CA ASN A 162 8.89 -22.72 27.53
C ASN A 162 10.08 -23.51 28.13
N GLY A 163 11.15 -23.74 27.38
CA GLY A 163 12.43 -24.28 27.83
C GLY A 163 13.55 -23.30 27.59
#